data_1c24f6e8bf0266e5e74eb1035dcc62e0
#
_entry.id   1c24f6e8bf0266e5e74eb1035dcc62e0
#
_cell.length_a   1.000
_cell.length_b   1.000
_cell.length_c   1.000
_cell.angle_alpha   90.00
_cell.angle_beta   90.00
_cell.angle_gamma   90.00
#
_symmetry.space_group_name_H-M   'P 1'
#
loop_
_entity.id
_entity.type
_entity.pdbx_description
1 polymer ?
#
loop_
_entity_poly.entity_id
_entity_poly.type
_entity_poly.pdbx_seq_one_letter_code
_entity_poly.pdbx_strand_id
1 'polypeptide(L)'
;MIVDASVILCAFFPDEAQVNAQALVRDHVAGGVQLKAPSLLPYELGNAVLKAERRGRISPEQSAQIIDALRGLNIEIFPLEWGEMLPQARRFQCSAYDAAYLVLAERLSEPLVTGDELLYNAVHSHLDWVQWVGDYPAQPD
;
A
#
# COMPACT_ATOMS: atom_id res chain seq x y z
N MET A 1 -2.30 -5.18 9.83
CA MET A 1 -2.90 -4.13 8.96
C MET A 1 -2.37 -4.30 7.55
N ILE A 2 -3.25 -4.39 6.60
CA ILE A 2 -2.88 -4.54 5.19
C ILE A 2 -2.66 -3.14 4.60
N VAL A 3 -1.62 -2.99 3.82
CA VAL A 3 -1.26 -1.73 3.17
C VAL A 3 -1.06 -1.96 1.68
N ASP A 4 -1.56 -1.07 0.85
CA ASP A 4 -1.29 -1.13 -0.59
C ASP A 4 -0.11 -0.22 -1.01
N ALA A 5 0.29 -0.34 -2.27
CA ALA A 5 1.42 0.41 -2.79
C ALA A 5 1.22 1.93 -2.72
N SER A 6 -0.03 2.42 -2.85
CA SER A 6 -0.31 3.87 -2.83
C SER A 6 0.10 4.52 -1.51
N VAL A 7 -0.12 3.85 -0.39
CA VAL A 7 0.26 4.36 0.94
C VAL A 7 1.78 4.45 1.07
N ILE A 8 2.47 3.40 0.68
CA ILE A 8 3.93 3.35 0.77
C ILE A 8 4.56 4.42 -0.12
N LEU A 9 4.06 4.59 -1.34
CA LEU A 9 4.56 5.62 -2.26
C LEU A 9 4.34 7.04 -1.72
N CYS A 10 3.17 7.30 -1.12
CA CYS A 10 2.88 8.57 -0.47
C CYS A 10 3.79 8.87 0.73
N ALA A 11 4.33 7.83 1.39
CA ALA A 11 5.27 8.02 2.50
C ALA A 11 6.70 8.30 2.03
N PHE A 12 7.12 7.73 0.89
CA PHE A 12 8.52 7.73 0.47
C PHE A 12 8.85 8.67 -0.69
N PHE A 13 7.91 8.97 -1.60
CA PHE A 13 8.19 9.90 -2.68
C PHE A 13 8.19 11.34 -2.18
N PRO A 14 9.26 12.11 -2.46
CA PRO A 14 9.40 13.48 -1.93
C PRO A 14 8.28 14.44 -2.40
N ASP A 15 7.78 14.25 -3.62
CA ASP A 15 6.72 15.09 -4.22
C ASP A 15 5.30 14.63 -3.86
N GLU A 16 5.16 13.50 -3.19
CA GLU A 16 3.88 12.94 -2.74
C GLU A 16 3.79 12.82 -1.22
N ALA A 17 4.77 13.30 -0.48
CA ALA A 17 4.90 13.12 0.96
C ALA A 17 3.61 13.51 1.70
N GLN A 18 2.97 12.51 2.32
CA GLN A 18 1.74 12.67 3.08
C GLN A 18 1.99 12.28 4.53
N VAL A 19 1.66 13.19 5.45
CA VAL A 19 1.98 13.02 6.87
C VAL A 19 1.32 11.81 7.53
N ASN A 20 0.10 11.46 7.10
CA ASN A 20 -0.61 10.29 7.64
C ASN A 20 0.04 8.98 7.18
N ALA A 21 0.47 8.90 5.91
CA ALA A 21 1.20 7.75 5.39
C ALA A 21 2.55 7.59 6.08
N GLN A 22 3.26 8.69 6.30
CA GLN A 22 4.52 8.69 7.04
C GLN A 22 4.33 8.27 8.49
N ALA A 23 3.25 8.70 9.15
CA ALA A 23 2.91 8.28 10.50
C ALA A 23 2.69 6.77 10.58
N LEU A 24 1.94 6.20 9.64
CA LEU A 24 1.70 4.77 9.57
C LEU A 24 3.01 3.97 9.42
N VAL A 25 3.89 4.42 8.53
CA VAL A 25 5.21 3.79 8.33
C VAL A 25 6.08 3.90 9.59
N ARG A 26 6.09 5.06 10.26
CA ARG A 26 6.81 5.24 11.53
C ARG A 26 6.30 4.29 12.62
N ASP A 27 4.99 4.13 12.72
CA ASP A 27 4.37 3.22 13.70
C ASP A 27 4.74 1.76 13.43
N HIS A 28 4.83 1.39 12.15
CA HIS A 28 5.33 0.06 11.76
C HIS A 28 6.79 -0.13 12.17
N VAL A 29 7.65 0.83 11.87
CA VAL A 29 9.08 0.76 12.25
C VAL A 29 9.25 0.72 13.77
N ALA A 30 8.41 1.44 14.50
CA ALA A 30 8.42 1.44 15.98
C ALA A 30 7.80 0.18 16.60
N GLY A 31 7.18 -0.69 15.82
CA GLY A 31 6.55 -1.92 16.30
C GLY A 31 5.13 -1.75 16.86
N GLY A 32 4.53 -0.56 16.72
CA GLY A 32 3.15 -0.30 17.15
C GLY A 32 2.10 -0.89 16.22
N VAL A 33 2.43 -1.05 14.95
CA VAL A 33 1.61 -1.65 13.91
C VAL A 33 2.47 -2.60 13.09
N GLN A 34 1.92 -3.70 12.63
CA GLN A 34 2.62 -4.56 11.67
C GLN A 34 1.94 -4.47 10.31
N LEU A 35 2.66 -3.95 9.31
CA LEU A 35 2.20 -3.87 7.94
C LEU A 35 2.40 -5.20 7.24
N LYS A 36 1.38 -5.58 6.46
CA LYS A 36 1.32 -6.82 5.69
C LYS A 36 0.79 -6.52 4.30
N ALA A 37 1.19 -7.31 3.32
CA ALA A 37 0.76 -7.12 1.95
C ALA A 37 0.81 -8.43 1.16
N PRO A 38 0.07 -8.54 0.05
CA PRO A 38 0.26 -9.66 -0.88
C PRO A 38 1.59 -9.56 -1.60
N SER A 39 2.06 -10.68 -2.15
CA SER A 39 3.33 -10.79 -2.86
C SER A 39 3.46 -9.88 -4.09
N LEU A 40 2.38 -9.29 -4.53
CA LEU A 40 2.30 -8.25 -5.55
C LEU A 40 3.01 -6.94 -5.15
N LEU A 41 3.05 -6.58 -3.87
CA LEU A 41 3.53 -5.27 -3.40
C LEU A 41 4.94 -4.93 -3.90
N PRO A 42 5.95 -5.80 -3.78
CA PRO A 42 7.30 -5.47 -4.27
C PRO A 42 7.34 -5.14 -5.77
N TYR A 43 6.54 -5.82 -6.57
CA TYR A 43 6.48 -5.55 -8.02
C TYR A 43 5.84 -4.21 -8.32
N GLU A 44 4.77 -3.87 -7.63
CA GLU A 44 4.12 -2.56 -7.79
C GLU A 44 5.04 -1.42 -7.36
N LEU A 45 5.72 -1.56 -6.23
CA LEU A 45 6.66 -0.56 -5.73
C LEU A 45 7.85 -0.39 -6.68
N GLY A 46 8.46 -1.49 -7.13
CA GLY A 46 9.56 -1.47 -8.07
C GLY A 46 9.19 -0.79 -9.38
N ASN A 47 8.01 -1.10 -9.91
CA ASN A 47 7.52 -0.50 -11.15
C ASN A 47 7.24 0.99 -10.98
N ALA A 48 6.68 1.42 -9.85
CA ALA A 48 6.42 2.84 -9.58
C ALA A 48 7.72 3.64 -9.45
N VAL A 49 8.72 3.10 -8.77
CA VAL A 49 10.05 3.72 -8.64
C VAL A 49 10.72 3.86 -10.02
N LEU A 50 10.68 2.81 -10.82
CA LEU A 50 11.25 2.83 -12.18
C LEU A 50 10.56 3.86 -13.08
N LYS A 51 9.24 3.94 -13.03
CA LYS A 51 8.47 4.95 -13.78
C LYS A 51 8.82 6.38 -13.35
N ALA A 52 8.96 6.61 -12.06
CA ALA A 52 9.35 7.93 -11.54
C ALA A 52 10.76 8.33 -12.02
N GLU A 53 11.70 7.40 -12.02
CA GLU A 53 13.05 7.60 -12.55
C GLU A 53 13.01 7.94 -14.05
N ARG A 54 12.29 7.14 -14.84
CA ARG A 54 12.17 7.35 -16.29
C ARG A 54 11.53 8.69 -16.66
N ARG A 55 10.64 9.19 -15.80
CA ARG A 55 9.99 10.51 -15.97
C ARG A 55 10.82 11.67 -15.41
N GLY A 56 11.99 11.40 -14.85
CA GLY A 56 12.85 12.42 -14.28
C GLY A 56 12.38 12.99 -12.94
N ARG A 57 11.39 12.36 -12.27
CA ARG A 57 10.94 12.79 -10.95
C ARG A 57 11.95 12.50 -9.86
N ILE A 58 12.70 11.43 -10.00
CA ILE A 58 13.78 11.02 -9.09
C ILE A 58 14.99 10.59 -9.90
N SER A 59 16.19 10.70 -9.29
CA SER A 59 17.43 10.23 -9.90
C SER A 59 17.63 8.73 -9.69
N PRO A 60 18.53 8.06 -10.46
CA PRO A 60 18.90 6.67 -10.19
C PRO A 60 19.42 6.45 -8.77
N GLU A 61 20.14 7.41 -8.19
CA GLU A 61 20.65 7.35 -6.83
C GLU A 61 19.49 7.39 -5.81
N GLN A 62 18.50 8.25 -6.05
CA GLN A 62 17.29 8.32 -5.22
C GLN A 62 16.47 7.03 -5.33
N SER A 63 16.37 6.44 -6.53
CA SER A 63 15.71 5.15 -6.73
C SER A 63 16.35 4.06 -5.86
N ALA A 64 17.68 3.97 -5.87
CA ALA A 64 18.40 2.99 -5.05
C ALA A 64 18.16 3.21 -3.55
N GLN A 65 18.17 4.47 -3.09
CA GLN A 65 17.88 4.82 -1.70
C GLN A 65 16.46 4.44 -1.29
N ILE A 66 15.47 4.72 -2.15
CA ILE A 66 14.06 4.37 -1.87
C ILE A 66 13.91 2.85 -1.80
N ILE A 67 14.47 2.10 -2.73
CA ILE A 67 14.37 0.63 -2.73
C ILE A 67 15.03 0.04 -1.47
N ASP A 68 16.19 0.54 -1.06
CA ASP A 68 16.84 0.08 0.17
C ASP A 68 15.99 0.37 1.41
N ALA A 69 15.39 1.55 1.49
CA ALA A 69 14.48 1.90 2.59
C ALA A 69 13.24 1.01 2.61
N LEU A 70 12.64 0.73 1.45
CA LEU A 70 11.48 -0.16 1.35
C LEU A 70 11.79 -1.60 1.81
N ARG A 71 12.95 -2.12 1.40
CA ARG A 71 13.40 -3.44 1.87
C ARG A 71 13.59 -3.48 3.39
N GLY A 72 14.12 -2.41 3.96
CA GLY A 72 14.33 -2.28 5.40
C GLY A 72 13.05 -2.24 6.24
N LEU A 73 11.89 -1.96 5.64
CA LEU A 73 10.62 -1.97 6.35
C LEU A 73 10.19 -3.36 6.81
N ASN A 74 10.66 -4.42 6.17
CA ASN A 74 10.29 -5.80 6.49
C ASN A 74 8.77 -6.01 6.55
N ILE A 75 8.05 -5.47 5.58
CA ILE A 75 6.61 -5.72 5.44
C ILE A 75 6.41 -7.21 5.18
N GLU A 76 5.54 -7.84 5.97
CA GLU A 76 5.27 -9.28 5.82
C GLU A 76 4.47 -9.54 4.55
N ILE A 77 4.96 -10.44 3.71
CA ILE A 77 4.42 -10.70 2.38
C ILE A 77 3.73 -12.06 2.35
N PHE A 78 2.52 -12.10 1.79
CA PHE A 78 1.67 -13.29 1.71
C PHE A 78 1.36 -13.64 0.26
N PRO A 79 1.62 -14.87 -0.20
CA PRO A 79 1.16 -15.33 -1.51
C PRO A 79 -0.35 -15.58 -1.50
N LEU A 80 -0.99 -15.41 -2.66
CA LEU A 80 -2.40 -15.73 -2.89
C LEU A 80 -2.52 -16.80 -3.96
N GLU A 81 -3.58 -17.61 -3.90
CA GLU A 81 -3.94 -18.51 -4.99
C GLU A 81 -4.42 -17.70 -6.21
N TRP A 82 -4.11 -18.18 -7.40
CA TRP A 82 -4.29 -17.41 -8.63
C TRP A 82 -5.74 -16.98 -8.90
N GLY A 83 -6.71 -17.79 -8.51
CA GLY A 83 -8.14 -17.51 -8.75
C GLY A 83 -8.85 -16.71 -7.65
N GLU A 84 -8.22 -16.51 -6.49
CA GLU A 84 -8.89 -15.90 -5.33
C GLU A 84 -9.32 -14.46 -5.56
N MET A 85 -8.62 -13.72 -6.42
CA MET A 85 -8.90 -12.31 -6.67
C MET A 85 -10.13 -12.10 -7.56
N LEU A 86 -10.50 -13.08 -8.38
CA LEU A 86 -11.52 -12.89 -9.42
C LEU A 86 -12.91 -12.52 -8.86
N PRO A 87 -13.43 -13.19 -7.82
CA PRO A 87 -14.74 -12.81 -7.28
C PRO A 87 -14.80 -11.38 -6.77
N GLN A 88 -13.78 -10.93 -6.06
CA GLN A 88 -13.73 -9.57 -5.54
C GLN A 88 -13.52 -8.53 -6.64
N ALA A 89 -12.68 -8.84 -7.62
CA ALA A 89 -12.47 -7.97 -8.77
C ALA A 89 -13.76 -7.76 -9.56
N ARG A 90 -14.54 -8.83 -9.77
CA ARG A 90 -15.86 -8.75 -10.44
C ARG A 90 -16.87 -7.97 -9.60
N ARG A 91 -16.94 -8.25 -8.29
CA ARG A 91 -17.90 -7.62 -7.39
C ARG A 91 -17.74 -6.11 -7.34
N PHE A 92 -16.50 -5.62 -7.27
CA PHE A 92 -16.21 -4.20 -7.12
C PHE A 92 -15.73 -3.52 -8.40
N GLN A 93 -15.68 -4.25 -9.51
CA GLN A 93 -15.20 -3.74 -10.80
C GLN A 93 -13.82 -3.09 -10.69
N CYS A 94 -12.96 -3.68 -9.91
CA CYS A 94 -11.56 -3.29 -9.76
C CYS A 94 -10.63 -4.29 -10.44
N SER A 95 -9.33 -3.97 -10.48
CA SER A 95 -8.33 -4.88 -11.02
C SER A 95 -8.12 -6.10 -10.11
N ALA A 96 -7.56 -7.18 -10.66
CA ALA A 96 -7.12 -8.32 -9.86
C ALA A 96 -6.02 -7.91 -8.87
N TYR A 97 -5.22 -6.90 -9.20
CA TYR A 97 -4.21 -6.33 -8.31
C TYR A 97 -4.84 -5.70 -7.06
N ASP A 98 -5.83 -4.83 -7.24
CA ASP A 98 -6.58 -4.24 -6.13
C ASP A 98 -7.30 -5.30 -5.31
N ALA A 99 -7.91 -6.27 -5.99
CA ALA A 99 -8.60 -7.38 -5.34
C ALA A 99 -7.68 -8.24 -4.48
N ALA A 100 -6.39 -8.35 -4.83
CA ALA A 100 -5.43 -9.09 -4.02
C ALA A 100 -5.31 -8.51 -2.60
N TYR A 101 -5.31 -7.19 -2.47
CA TYR A 101 -5.29 -6.53 -1.16
C TYR A 101 -6.58 -6.77 -0.38
N LEU A 102 -7.72 -6.71 -1.04
CA LEU A 102 -9.02 -6.98 -0.42
C LEU A 102 -9.11 -8.42 0.09
N VAL A 103 -8.69 -9.39 -0.72
CA VAL A 103 -8.70 -10.81 -0.37
C VAL A 103 -7.80 -11.08 0.84
N LEU A 104 -6.60 -10.51 0.86
CA LEU A 104 -5.68 -10.70 1.97
C LEU A 104 -6.23 -10.11 3.27
N ALA A 105 -6.77 -8.90 3.22
CA ALA A 105 -7.38 -8.25 4.37
C ALA A 105 -8.53 -9.08 4.96
N GLU A 106 -9.39 -9.61 4.10
CA GLU A 106 -10.51 -10.47 4.51
C GLU A 106 -9.99 -11.78 5.14
N ARG A 107 -9.01 -12.43 4.50
CA ARG A 107 -8.42 -13.68 5.00
C ARG A 107 -7.81 -13.52 6.40
N LEU A 108 -7.09 -12.42 6.62
CA LEU A 108 -6.42 -12.17 7.90
C LEU A 108 -7.32 -11.46 8.91
N SER A 109 -8.53 -11.06 8.51
CA SER A 109 -9.46 -10.27 9.34
C SER A 109 -8.78 -8.99 9.88
N GLU A 110 -8.03 -8.32 9.01
CA GLU A 110 -7.32 -7.08 9.34
C GLU A 110 -7.77 -5.96 8.41
N PRO A 111 -7.73 -4.70 8.85
CA PRO A 111 -8.09 -3.58 8.00
C PRO A 111 -7.09 -3.39 6.85
N LEU A 112 -7.60 -2.88 5.73
CA LEU A 112 -6.81 -2.40 4.60
C LEU A 112 -6.76 -0.88 4.64
N VAL A 113 -5.56 -0.32 4.62
CA VAL A 113 -5.35 1.12 4.46
C VAL A 113 -4.92 1.39 3.03
N THR A 114 -5.61 2.31 2.37
CA THR A 114 -5.33 2.70 0.98
C THR A 114 -5.26 4.21 0.83
N GLY A 115 -4.42 4.67 -0.10
CA GLY A 115 -4.37 6.04 -0.60
C GLY A 115 -4.87 6.15 -2.04
N ASP A 116 -5.41 5.06 -2.59
CA ASP A 116 -6.02 5.04 -3.92
C ASP A 116 -7.49 5.44 -3.82
N GLU A 117 -7.79 6.65 -4.29
CA GLU A 117 -9.15 7.20 -4.21
C GLU A 117 -10.17 6.38 -5.00
N LEU A 118 -9.78 5.86 -6.17
CA LEU A 118 -10.68 5.04 -6.98
C LEU A 118 -11.04 3.74 -6.27
N LEU A 119 -10.06 3.06 -5.69
CA LEU A 119 -10.30 1.85 -4.91
C LEU A 119 -11.16 2.16 -3.68
N TYR A 120 -10.77 3.15 -2.91
CA TYR A 120 -11.51 3.53 -1.71
C TYR A 120 -12.97 3.83 -2.00
N ASN A 121 -13.24 4.65 -3.02
CA ASN A 121 -14.60 5.02 -3.40
C ASN A 121 -15.42 3.83 -3.91
N ALA A 122 -14.78 2.84 -4.55
CA ALA A 122 -15.47 1.66 -5.04
C ALA A 122 -15.92 0.72 -3.93
N VAL A 123 -15.21 0.66 -2.80
CA VAL A 123 -15.41 -0.41 -1.81
C VAL A 123 -15.82 0.06 -0.41
N HIS A 124 -15.52 1.30 0.00
CA HIS A 124 -15.66 1.71 1.41
C HIS A 124 -17.09 1.66 1.94
N SER A 125 -18.10 1.86 1.09
CA SER A 125 -19.51 1.79 1.49
C SER A 125 -20.00 0.35 1.74
N HIS A 126 -19.25 -0.65 1.26
CA HIS A 126 -19.57 -2.07 1.39
C HIS A 126 -18.67 -2.80 2.38
N LEU A 127 -17.47 -2.26 2.59
CA LEU A 127 -16.41 -2.89 3.40
C LEU A 127 -15.92 -1.86 4.43
N ASP A 128 -16.45 -1.93 5.63
CA ASP A 128 -16.15 -0.99 6.73
C ASP A 128 -14.70 -1.09 7.24
N TRP A 129 -14.02 -2.19 6.91
CA TRP A 129 -12.62 -2.42 7.27
C TRP A 129 -11.63 -1.83 6.25
N VAL A 130 -12.10 -1.20 5.17
CA VAL A 130 -11.23 -0.43 4.26
C VAL A 130 -11.16 1.01 4.76
N GLN A 131 -9.94 1.46 5.04
CA GLN A 131 -9.65 2.76 5.64
C GLN A 131 -8.90 3.66 4.67
N TRP A 132 -9.25 4.95 4.69
CA TRP A 132 -8.53 5.96 3.94
C TRP A 132 -7.26 6.37 4.70
N VAL A 133 -6.12 6.43 4.00
CA VAL A 133 -4.84 6.78 4.64
C VAL A 133 -4.86 8.15 5.31
N GLY A 134 -5.60 9.11 4.73
CA GLY A 134 -5.75 10.45 5.31
C GLY A 134 -6.41 10.48 6.68
N ASP A 135 -7.12 9.42 7.05
CA ASP A 135 -7.76 9.28 8.36
C ASP A 135 -6.85 8.60 9.40
N TYR A 136 -5.69 8.12 9.00
CA TYR A 136 -4.72 7.55 9.95
C TYR A 136 -4.15 8.66 10.83
N PRO A 137 -4.11 8.47 12.17
CA PRO A 137 -3.66 9.53 13.07
C PRO A 137 -2.20 9.95 12.80
N ALA A 138 -2.02 11.18 12.33
CA ALA A 138 -0.71 11.81 12.31
C ALA A 138 -0.52 12.50 13.67
N GLN A 139 0.47 12.07 14.43
CA GLN A 139 0.80 12.78 15.68
C GLN A 139 1.27 14.18 15.32
N PRO A 140 0.79 15.22 16.03
CA PRO A 140 1.37 16.55 15.87
C PRO A 140 2.84 16.50 16.29
N ASP A 141 3.68 17.16 15.48
CA ASP A 141 5.09 17.35 15.80
C ASP A 141 5.27 18.11 17.14
#